data_fe92589be6538ba9ad091f2525c7d841
#
_entry.id   fe92589be6538ba9ad091f2525c7d841
#
_cell.length_a   1.000
_cell.length_b   1.000
_cell.length_c   1.000
_cell.angle_alpha   90.00
_cell.angle_beta   90.00
_cell.angle_gamma   90.00
#
_symmetry.space_group_name_H-M   'P 1'
#
loop_
_entity.id
_entity.type
_entity.pdbx_description
1 polymer ?
#
loop_
_entity_poly.entity_id
_entity_poly.type
_entity_poly.pdbx_seq_one_letter_code
_entity_poly.pdbx_strand_id
1 'polypeptide(L)'
;MRISTSMIYDSGVAAMQRKSTDLLRIQQQVASGRRILAPSDDPVAAAQALEVTQAQNLNTQYTENQGNAKDALSLSSAQLQSASDLIQRVRSLAVQLGSPTLSQNDRNSVATSLRQEFDSLLGIANQTDGGGNYLYSGFRGSTQPFGGSVDTGVTYSGDDGQRLIQVSGSQQLAVSDSGRDIFMSANAAAEPFAVAADPLNKGSGAIGAATITDANKWNVAGNDKNFSIKFAYDNSAAPPLTTYDIVDDQGMSVLTGAASALAATGGAYTGFRYPATYAPGAAIDLKSLAPNIDFGARVTITGSPANGDTFTLKPSAPISAFQTIADLVHAAEGTGGGALADHVTAALANLDSTQESILRVSSTIGARLSELQSLGSLGGQMNLNYKDTLSRLQDVDYAKAITDLNQNQLNL
;
A
#
# COMPACT_ATOMS: atom_id res chain seq x y z
N MET A 1 -12.50 -6.88 90.56
CA MET A 1 -13.59 -6.98 89.50
C MET A 1 -14.04 -8.43 89.48
N ARG A 2 -15.32 -8.74 89.84
CA ARG A 2 -15.87 -10.09 89.71
C ARG A 2 -16.23 -10.26 88.23
N ILE A 3 -15.52 -11.06 87.51
CA ILE A 3 -15.92 -11.46 86.10
C ILE A 3 -17.14 -12.37 86.27
N SER A 4 -18.26 -11.98 85.72
CA SER A 4 -19.50 -12.76 85.71
C SER A 4 -19.31 -14.07 84.96
N THR A 5 -19.83 -15.20 85.45
CA THR A 5 -19.77 -16.51 84.83
C THR A 5 -20.45 -16.48 83.42
N SER A 6 -21.47 -15.61 83.25
CA SER A 6 -22.12 -15.39 81.90
C SER A 6 -21.15 -14.73 80.95
N MET A 7 -20.33 -13.78 81.35
CA MET A 7 -19.37 -13.13 80.46
C MET A 7 -18.27 -14.07 79.98
N ILE A 8 -17.84 -15.05 80.84
CA ILE A 8 -16.87 -16.12 80.40
C ILE A 8 -17.56 -17.04 79.35
N TYR A 9 -18.82 -17.41 79.56
CA TYR A 9 -19.58 -18.25 78.68
C TYR A 9 -19.81 -17.55 77.32
N ASP A 10 -20.30 -16.31 77.37
CA ASP A 10 -20.53 -15.49 76.15
C ASP A 10 -19.23 -15.26 75.35
N SER A 11 -18.13 -15.03 76.03
CA SER A 11 -16.82 -14.90 75.39
C SER A 11 -16.33 -16.23 74.76
N GLY A 12 -16.63 -17.37 75.36
CA GLY A 12 -16.35 -18.69 74.85
C GLY A 12 -17.18 -19.00 73.61
N VAL A 13 -18.47 -18.75 73.63
CA VAL A 13 -19.37 -18.93 72.47
C VAL A 13 -18.96 -18.01 71.31
N ALA A 14 -18.67 -16.74 71.59
CA ALA A 14 -18.18 -15.80 70.57
C ALA A 14 -16.80 -16.23 69.97
N ALA A 15 -15.93 -16.85 70.77
CA ALA A 15 -14.67 -17.40 70.24
C ALA A 15 -14.89 -18.63 69.36
N MET A 16 -15.79 -19.55 69.74
CA MET A 16 -16.16 -20.70 68.92
C MET A 16 -16.81 -20.27 67.59
N GLN A 17 -17.73 -19.32 67.62
CA GLN A 17 -18.38 -18.77 66.40
C GLN A 17 -17.36 -18.15 65.45
N ARG A 18 -16.38 -17.37 65.95
CA ARG A 18 -15.30 -16.83 65.13
C ARG A 18 -14.46 -17.93 64.51
N LYS A 19 -14.07 -18.96 65.29
CA LYS A 19 -13.30 -20.11 64.80
C LYS A 19 -14.04 -20.90 63.73
N SER A 20 -15.35 -21.13 63.90
CA SER A 20 -16.19 -21.78 62.88
C SER A 20 -16.25 -20.97 61.57
N THR A 21 -16.38 -19.64 61.66
CA THR A 21 -16.37 -18.76 60.49
C THR A 21 -15.02 -18.77 59.78
N ASP A 22 -13.89 -18.75 60.55
CA ASP A 22 -12.55 -18.85 59.97
C ASP A 22 -12.32 -20.19 59.27
N LEU A 23 -12.80 -21.29 59.89
CA LEU A 23 -12.73 -22.62 59.26
C LEU A 23 -13.46 -22.66 57.93
N LEU A 24 -14.71 -22.16 57.88
CA LEU A 24 -15.49 -22.09 56.64
C LEU A 24 -14.79 -21.26 55.56
N ARG A 25 -14.19 -20.13 55.95
CA ARG A 25 -13.44 -19.27 55.03
C ARG A 25 -12.22 -20.01 54.48
N ILE A 26 -11.42 -20.71 55.30
CA ILE A 26 -10.25 -21.47 54.83
C ILE A 26 -10.70 -22.62 53.91
N GLN A 27 -11.79 -23.31 54.24
CA GLN A 27 -12.35 -24.35 53.37
C GLN A 27 -12.74 -23.79 52.01
N GLN A 28 -13.38 -22.61 51.94
CA GLN A 28 -13.74 -21.93 50.71
C GLN A 28 -12.49 -21.49 49.93
N GLN A 29 -11.45 -20.97 50.59
CA GLN A 29 -10.18 -20.64 49.96
C GLN A 29 -9.49 -21.84 49.36
N VAL A 30 -9.43 -22.97 50.09
CA VAL A 30 -8.85 -24.21 49.56
C VAL A 30 -9.68 -24.78 48.42
N ALA A 31 -11.02 -24.74 48.51
CA ALA A 31 -11.92 -25.24 47.50
C ALA A 31 -11.89 -24.40 46.22
N SER A 32 -11.78 -23.06 46.34
CA SER A 32 -11.75 -22.14 45.20
C SER A 32 -10.34 -21.93 44.61
N GLY A 33 -9.28 -22.29 45.39
CA GLY A 33 -7.89 -21.96 45.02
C GLY A 33 -7.53 -20.49 45.19
N ARG A 34 -8.44 -19.67 45.76
CA ARG A 34 -8.27 -18.21 45.89
C ARG A 34 -8.11 -17.79 47.34
N ARG A 35 -7.11 -16.98 47.61
CA ARG A 35 -6.89 -16.33 48.90
C ARG A 35 -7.94 -15.24 49.17
N ILE A 36 -8.30 -14.48 48.14
CA ILE A 36 -9.26 -13.39 48.21
C ILE A 36 -10.60 -13.89 47.64
N LEU A 37 -11.58 -14.09 48.51
CA LEU A 37 -12.94 -14.53 48.12
C LEU A 37 -13.87 -13.35 47.92
N ALA A 38 -13.70 -12.28 48.71
CA ALA A 38 -14.46 -11.06 48.60
C ALA A 38 -13.53 -9.84 48.70
N PRO A 39 -13.91 -8.69 48.05
CA PRO A 39 -13.11 -7.46 48.14
C PRO A 39 -12.85 -6.96 49.57
N SER A 40 -13.66 -7.38 50.52
CA SER A 40 -13.50 -7.08 51.94
C SER A 40 -12.32 -7.81 52.58
N ASP A 41 -11.84 -8.92 52.04
CA ASP A 41 -10.74 -9.70 52.60
C ASP A 41 -9.39 -8.99 52.44
N ASP A 42 -9.17 -8.38 51.27
CA ASP A 42 -7.97 -7.57 50.98
C ASP A 42 -8.34 -6.56 49.86
N PRO A 43 -8.84 -5.35 50.24
CA PRO A 43 -9.32 -4.38 49.24
C PRO A 43 -8.21 -3.86 48.36
N VAL A 44 -6.96 -3.82 48.80
CA VAL A 44 -5.82 -3.35 48.00
C VAL A 44 -5.46 -4.36 46.94
N ALA A 45 -5.28 -5.62 47.35
CA ALA A 45 -4.97 -6.68 46.39
C ALA A 45 -6.14 -6.97 45.43
N ALA A 46 -7.40 -6.82 45.88
CA ALA A 46 -8.57 -6.94 45.02
C ALA A 46 -8.63 -5.84 43.95
N ALA A 47 -8.32 -4.59 44.29
CA ALA A 47 -8.24 -3.48 43.34
C ALA A 47 -7.11 -3.70 42.31
N GLN A 48 -5.92 -4.09 42.76
CA GLN A 48 -4.80 -4.41 41.86
C GLN A 48 -5.11 -5.59 40.95
N ALA A 49 -5.74 -6.63 41.46
CA ALA A 49 -6.15 -7.77 40.65
C ALA A 49 -7.18 -7.40 39.56
N LEU A 50 -8.08 -6.46 39.86
CA LEU A 50 -9.02 -5.94 38.86
C LEU A 50 -8.31 -5.18 37.75
N GLU A 51 -7.34 -4.31 38.08
CA GLU A 51 -6.54 -3.57 37.09
C GLU A 51 -5.75 -4.52 36.21
N VAL A 52 -5.10 -5.54 36.79
CA VAL A 52 -4.34 -6.54 36.02
C VAL A 52 -5.26 -7.38 35.15
N THR A 53 -6.46 -7.73 35.65
CA THR A 53 -7.46 -8.45 34.85
C THR A 53 -7.95 -7.61 33.65
N GLN A 54 -8.18 -6.32 33.84
CA GLN A 54 -8.54 -5.41 32.73
C GLN A 54 -7.41 -5.33 31.70
N ALA A 55 -6.16 -5.18 32.15
CA ALA A 55 -4.99 -5.16 31.25
C ALA A 55 -4.84 -6.49 30.49
N GLN A 56 -5.08 -7.62 31.15
CA GLN A 56 -5.06 -8.94 30.52
C GLN A 56 -6.17 -9.08 29.46
N ASN A 57 -7.39 -8.63 29.74
CA ASN A 57 -8.49 -8.68 28.80
C ASN A 57 -8.20 -7.83 27.55
N LEU A 58 -7.66 -6.61 27.73
CA LEU A 58 -7.23 -5.78 26.61
C LEU A 58 -6.13 -6.43 25.78
N ASN A 59 -5.14 -7.04 26.44
CA ASN A 59 -4.07 -7.77 25.74
C ASN A 59 -4.63 -8.97 24.97
N THR A 60 -5.62 -9.68 25.51
CA THR A 60 -6.29 -10.77 24.82
C THR A 60 -7.02 -10.26 23.56
N GLN A 61 -7.74 -9.15 23.66
CA GLN A 61 -8.39 -8.52 22.53
C GLN A 61 -7.39 -8.11 21.42
N TYR A 62 -6.24 -7.53 21.82
CA TYR A 62 -5.18 -7.22 20.84
C TYR A 62 -4.62 -8.47 20.18
N THR A 63 -4.44 -9.56 20.92
CA THR A 63 -3.97 -10.84 20.37
C THR A 63 -4.96 -11.43 19.36
N GLU A 64 -6.26 -11.35 19.63
CA GLU A 64 -7.31 -11.75 18.69
C GLU A 64 -7.29 -10.86 17.43
N ASN A 65 -7.17 -9.55 17.59
CA ASN A 65 -7.06 -8.60 16.49
C ASN A 65 -5.80 -8.87 15.64
N GLN A 66 -4.67 -9.20 16.27
CA GLN A 66 -3.43 -9.59 15.59
C GLN A 66 -3.62 -10.87 14.78
N GLY A 67 -4.36 -11.84 15.31
CA GLY A 67 -4.74 -13.07 14.59
C GLY A 67 -5.54 -12.75 13.32
N ASN A 68 -6.61 -11.99 13.46
CA ASN A 68 -7.45 -11.57 12.34
C ASN A 68 -6.66 -10.77 11.28
N ALA A 69 -5.79 -9.86 11.73
CA ALA A 69 -4.91 -9.09 10.84
C ALA A 69 -3.93 -9.99 10.09
N LYS A 70 -3.32 -10.94 10.79
CA LYS A 70 -2.40 -11.91 10.19
C LYS A 70 -3.08 -12.76 9.11
N ASP A 71 -4.28 -13.26 9.37
CA ASP A 71 -5.02 -14.09 8.43
C ASP A 71 -5.38 -13.31 7.17
N ALA A 72 -5.88 -12.07 7.31
CA ALA A 72 -6.20 -11.19 6.17
C ALA A 72 -4.95 -10.86 5.33
N LEU A 73 -3.83 -10.48 5.97
CA LEU A 73 -2.59 -10.15 5.28
C LEU A 73 -1.94 -11.38 4.63
N SER A 74 -2.02 -12.56 5.26
CA SER A 74 -1.50 -13.81 4.69
C SER A 74 -2.29 -14.21 3.44
N LEU A 75 -3.61 -14.08 3.47
CA LEU A 75 -4.46 -14.31 2.29
C LEU A 75 -4.12 -13.33 1.18
N SER A 76 -4.00 -12.03 1.49
CA SER A 76 -3.63 -11.00 0.52
C SER A 76 -2.25 -11.29 -0.08
N SER A 77 -1.26 -11.69 0.73
CA SER A 77 0.08 -12.09 0.25
C SER A 77 0.03 -13.26 -0.72
N ALA A 78 -0.78 -14.28 -0.42
CA ALA A 78 -0.94 -15.45 -1.31
C ALA A 78 -1.60 -15.07 -2.64
N GLN A 79 -2.59 -14.16 -2.61
CA GLN A 79 -3.24 -13.68 -3.84
C GLN A 79 -2.30 -12.81 -4.69
N LEU A 80 -1.47 -11.95 -4.06
CA LEU A 80 -0.47 -11.17 -4.78
C LEU A 80 0.62 -12.06 -5.39
N GLN A 81 1.01 -13.14 -4.73
CA GLN A 81 1.93 -14.11 -5.32
C GLN A 81 1.30 -14.77 -6.55
N SER A 82 0.02 -15.17 -6.48
CA SER A 82 -0.70 -15.73 -7.63
C SER A 82 -0.83 -14.72 -8.77
N ALA A 83 -1.05 -13.44 -8.47
CA ALA A 83 -1.05 -12.37 -9.45
C ALA A 83 0.33 -12.18 -10.09
N SER A 84 1.40 -12.21 -9.29
CA SER A 84 2.79 -12.13 -9.77
C SER A 84 3.10 -13.27 -10.76
N ASP A 85 2.75 -14.50 -10.41
CA ASP A 85 2.96 -15.68 -11.27
C ASP A 85 2.13 -15.58 -12.57
N LEU A 86 0.92 -15.03 -12.49
CA LEU A 86 0.07 -14.76 -13.65
C LEU A 86 0.72 -13.73 -14.59
N ILE A 87 1.20 -12.61 -14.06
CA ILE A 87 1.89 -11.57 -14.85
C ILE A 87 3.11 -12.15 -15.58
N GLN A 88 3.86 -13.06 -14.94
CA GLN A 88 4.98 -13.75 -15.60
C GLN A 88 4.52 -14.67 -16.73
N ARG A 89 3.39 -15.37 -16.61
CA ARG A 89 2.80 -16.16 -17.71
C ARG A 89 2.35 -15.26 -18.86
N VAL A 90 1.67 -14.14 -18.57
CA VAL A 90 1.29 -13.15 -19.58
C VAL A 90 2.52 -12.61 -20.30
N ARG A 91 3.61 -12.31 -19.55
CA ARG A 91 4.88 -11.90 -20.13
C ARG A 91 5.46 -12.93 -21.10
N SER A 92 5.40 -14.21 -20.74
CA SER A 92 5.85 -15.29 -21.64
C SER A 92 5.01 -15.36 -22.93
N LEU A 93 3.70 -15.19 -22.82
CA LEU A 93 2.79 -15.12 -23.95
C LEU A 93 3.05 -13.88 -24.82
N ALA A 94 3.35 -12.73 -24.21
CA ALA A 94 3.73 -11.51 -24.94
C ALA A 94 5.04 -11.69 -25.72
N VAL A 95 6.06 -12.31 -25.13
CA VAL A 95 7.32 -12.65 -25.82
C VAL A 95 7.07 -13.61 -26.97
N GLN A 96 6.22 -14.64 -26.77
CA GLN A 96 5.84 -15.56 -27.84
C GLN A 96 5.13 -14.81 -28.98
N LEU A 97 4.20 -13.90 -28.66
CA LEU A 97 3.45 -13.09 -29.62
C LEU A 97 4.36 -12.19 -30.46
N GLY A 98 5.48 -11.72 -29.90
CA GLY A 98 6.51 -10.93 -30.59
C GLY A 98 7.30 -11.68 -31.66
N SER A 99 7.13 -13.01 -31.79
CA SER A 99 7.81 -13.78 -32.83
C SER A 99 7.26 -13.47 -34.23
N PRO A 100 8.11 -13.03 -35.17
CA PRO A 100 7.67 -12.69 -36.52
C PRO A 100 7.23 -13.90 -37.36
N THR A 101 7.49 -15.13 -36.88
CA THR A 101 7.18 -16.38 -37.60
C THR A 101 5.79 -16.93 -37.28
N LEU A 102 5.05 -16.33 -36.35
CA LEU A 102 3.71 -16.78 -35.97
C LEU A 102 2.70 -16.51 -37.11
N SER A 103 1.93 -17.54 -37.46
CA SER A 103 0.75 -17.37 -38.30
C SER A 103 -0.37 -16.65 -37.55
N GLN A 104 -1.39 -16.14 -38.26
CA GLN A 104 -2.54 -15.53 -37.61
C GLN A 104 -3.33 -16.54 -36.71
N ASN A 105 -3.37 -17.81 -37.13
CA ASN A 105 -4.01 -18.84 -36.28
C ASN A 105 -3.26 -19.07 -34.97
N ASP A 106 -1.92 -19.04 -35.00
CA ASP A 106 -1.11 -19.15 -33.78
C ASP A 106 -1.32 -17.94 -32.88
N ARG A 107 -1.35 -16.74 -33.46
CA ARG A 107 -1.67 -15.49 -32.70
C ARG A 107 -3.03 -15.55 -32.04
N ASN A 108 -4.06 -16.04 -32.76
CA ASN A 108 -5.40 -16.22 -32.20
C ASN A 108 -5.40 -17.24 -31.03
N SER A 109 -4.55 -18.26 -31.09
CA SER A 109 -4.38 -19.22 -29.98
C SER A 109 -3.73 -18.54 -28.76
N VAL A 110 -2.73 -17.69 -28.97
CA VAL A 110 -2.13 -16.86 -27.89
C VAL A 110 -3.15 -15.88 -27.32
N ALA A 111 -3.96 -15.23 -28.18
CA ALA A 111 -5.05 -14.33 -27.74
C ALA A 111 -6.06 -15.06 -26.83
N THR A 112 -6.42 -16.30 -27.17
CA THR A 112 -7.31 -17.13 -26.34
C THR A 112 -6.69 -17.40 -24.96
N SER A 113 -5.39 -17.70 -24.91
CA SER A 113 -4.67 -17.90 -23.66
C SER A 113 -4.59 -16.60 -22.83
N LEU A 114 -4.34 -15.46 -23.49
CA LEU A 114 -4.32 -14.14 -22.82
C LEU A 114 -5.69 -13.77 -22.24
N ARG A 115 -6.81 -14.10 -22.94
CA ARG A 115 -8.16 -13.91 -22.39
C ARG A 115 -8.39 -14.73 -21.11
N GLN A 116 -7.91 -15.97 -21.07
CA GLN A 116 -7.99 -16.80 -19.85
C GLN A 116 -7.18 -16.22 -18.70
N GLU A 117 -5.96 -15.70 -18.98
CA GLU A 117 -5.16 -15.05 -17.94
C GLU A 117 -5.80 -13.73 -17.47
N PHE A 118 -6.46 -12.99 -18.37
CA PHE A 118 -7.24 -11.80 -18.01
C PHE A 118 -8.38 -12.14 -17.03
N ASP A 119 -9.18 -13.16 -17.34
CA ASP A 119 -10.28 -13.60 -16.48
C ASP A 119 -9.76 -14.11 -15.13
N SER A 120 -8.63 -14.80 -15.14
CA SER A 120 -7.95 -15.25 -13.92
C SER A 120 -7.47 -14.08 -13.06
N LEU A 121 -6.89 -13.04 -13.67
CA LEU A 121 -6.47 -11.83 -12.97
C LEU A 121 -7.67 -11.09 -12.37
N LEU A 122 -8.78 -11.00 -13.11
CA LEU A 122 -10.02 -10.41 -12.65
C LEU A 122 -10.58 -11.18 -11.43
N GLY A 123 -10.48 -12.52 -11.45
CA GLY A 123 -10.84 -13.38 -10.33
C GLY A 123 -9.97 -13.12 -9.08
N ILE A 124 -8.64 -13.03 -9.25
CA ILE A 124 -7.70 -12.72 -8.16
C ILE A 124 -7.99 -11.32 -7.59
N ALA A 125 -8.21 -10.33 -8.45
CA ALA A 125 -8.49 -8.96 -8.04
C ALA A 125 -9.84 -8.79 -7.31
N ASN A 126 -10.78 -9.72 -7.54
CA ASN A 126 -12.09 -9.78 -6.88
C ASN A 126 -12.17 -10.84 -5.77
N GLN A 127 -11.01 -11.29 -5.27
CA GLN A 127 -10.99 -12.27 -4.19
C GLN A 127 -11.55 -11.68 -2.88
N THR A 128 -12.35 -12.50 -2.17
CA THR A 128 -12.92 -12.15 -0.86
C THR A 128 -12.14 -12.80 0.29
N ASP A 129 -12.22 -12.21 1.47
CA ASP A 129 -11.81 -12.82 2.73
C ASP A 129 -12.83 -13.89 3.18
N GLY A 130 -12.52 -14.63 4.25
CA GLY A 130 -13.45 -15.64 4.79
C GLY A 130 -14.76 -15.05 5.33
N GLY A 131 -14.85 -13.73 5.51
CA GLY A 131 -16.04 -12.98 5.94
C GLY A 131 -16.87 -12.43 4.78
N GLY A 132 -16.47 -12.68 3.53
CA GLY A 132 -17.17 -12.20 2.33
C GLY A 132 -16.82 -10.76 1.93
N ASN A 133 -15.84 -10.11 2.58
CA ASN A 133 -15.38 -8.80 2.14
C ASN A 133 -14.30 -8.94 1.08
N TYR A 134 -14.35 -8.10 0.06
CA TYR A 134 -13.32 -8.04 -0.97
C TYR A 134 -12.01 -7.50 -0.40
N LEU A 135 -10.89 -8.14 -0.78
CA LEU A 135 -9.56 -7.81 -0.25
C LEU A 135 -9.06 -6.45 -0.74
N TYR A 136 -9.41 -6.07 -1.96
CA TYR A 136 -8.84 -4.92 -2.67
C TYR A 136 -9.85 -3.78 -2.94
N SER A 137 -10.96 -3.75 -2.19
CA SER A 137 -12.00 -2.73 -2.35
C SER A 137 -11.84 -1.49 -1.45
N GLY A 138 -10.77 -1.42 -0.66
CA GLY A 138 -10.57 -0.35 0.31
C GLY A 138 -11.53 -0.43 1.50
N PHE A 139 -12.23 0.67 1.83
CA PHE A 139 -13.27 0.67 2.87
C PHE A 139 -14.58 0.02 2.42
N ARG A 140 -14.80 -0.12 1.10
CA ARG A 140 -16.04 -0.68 0.53
C ARG A 140 -16.03 -2.20 0.46
N GLY A 141 -15.71 -2.88 1.57
CA GLY A 141 -15.51 -4.33 1.62
C GLY A 141 -16.62 -5.18 0.97
N SER A 142 -17.88 -4.73 1.00
CA SER A 142 -19.01 -5.43 0.39
C SER A 142 -19.21 -5.16 -1.11
N THR A 143 -18.44 -4.23 -1.71
CA THR A 143 -18.56 -3.85 -3.13
C THR A 143 -17.49 -4.56 -3.94
N GLN A 144 -17.90 -5.24 -5.01
CA GLN A 144 -16.96 -5.85 -5.96
C GLN A 144 -16.06 -4.77 -6.57
N PRO A 145 -14.73 -4.84 -6.36
CA PRO A 145 -13.83 -3.76 -6.77
C PRO A 145 -13.63 -3.64 -8.27
N PHE A 146 -13.60 -4.75 -9.01
CA PHE A 146 -13.31 -4.75 -10.44
C PHE A 146 -14.45 -5.34 -11.24
N GLY A 147 -14.92 -4.61 -12.25
CA GLY A 147 -15.95 -5.05 -13.18
C GLY A 147 -15.59 -4.69 -14.62
N GLY A 148 -15.93 -5.57 -15.55
CA GLY A 148 -15.65 -5.37 -16.96
C GLY A 148 -15.16 -6.64 -17.65
N SER A 149 -14.65 -6.49 -18.88
CA SER A 149 -14.12 -7.57 -19.71
C SER A 149 -12.96 -7.05 -20.59
N VAL A 150 -12.31 -7.95 -21.31
CA VAL A 150 -11.26 -7.60 -22.29
C VAL A 150 -11.77 -6.55 -23.28
N ASP A 151 -13.02 -6.72 -23.78
CA ASP A 151 -13.55 -5.90 -24.85
C ASP A 151 -14.17 -4.57 -24.37
N THR A 152 -14.61 -4.50 -23.10
CA THR A 152 -15.24 -3.29 -22.50
C THR A 152 -14.30 -2.49 -21.61
N GLY A 153 -13.12 -3.03 -21.33
CA GLY A 153 -12.22 -2.52 -20.30
C GLY A 153 -12.67 -2.86 -18.89
N VAL A 154 -11.81 -2.60 -17.91
CA VAL A 154 -12.09 -2.84 -16.49
C VAL A 154 -12.20 -1.52 -15.75
N THR A 155 -13.23 -1.39 -14.93
CA THR A 155 -13.46 -0.25 -14.05
C THR A 155 -13.24 -0.66 -12.58
N TYR A 156 -12.69 0.26 -11.79
CA TYR A 156 -12.53 0.10 -10.35
C TYR A 156 -13.63 0.83 -9.60
N SER A 157 -14.42 0.09 -8.81
CA SER A 157 -15.54 0.58 -8.01
C SER A 157 -15.26 0.63 -6.51
N GLY A 158 -14.05 0.25 -6.09
CA GLY A 158 -13.56 0.39 -4.72
C GLY A 158 -13.17 1.83 -4.39
N ASP A 159 -12.51 2.00 -3.26
CA ASP A 159 -11.87 3.26 -2.86
C ASP A 159 -10.39 3.04 -2.48
N ASP A 160 -9.66 4.13 -2.25
CA ASP A 160 -8.23 4.10 -1.96
C ASP A 160 -7.93 4.00 -0.44
N GLY A 161 -8.95 3.69 0.37
CA GLY A 161 -8.83 3.55 1.81
C GLY A 161 -8.15 2.25 2.24
N GLN A 162 -7.61 2.26 3.46
CA GLN A 162 -7.05 1.08 4.12
C GLN A 162 -7.80 0.81 5.42
N ARG A 163 -8.31 -0.41 5.58
CA ARG A 163 -8.94 -0.83 6.84
C ARG A 163 -7.86 -1.02 7.90
N LEU A 164 -8.04 -0.36 9.04
CA LEU A 164 -7.11 -0.40 10.15
C LEU A 164 -7.68 -1.27 11.27
N ILE A 165 -6.84 -2.09 11.89
CA ILE A 165 -7.16 -2.88 13.09
C ILE A 165 -6.22 -2.46 14.21
N GLN A 166 -6.77 -2.26 15.42
CA GLN A 166 -6.00 -1.96 16.61
C GLN A 166 -5.26 -3.22 17.08
N VAL A 167 -3.93 -3.22 17.00
CA VAL A 167 -3.08 -4.37 17.32
C VAL A 167 -2.30 -4.22 18.62
N SER A 168 -2.28 -3.02 19.18
CA SER A 168 -1.74 -2.72 20.52
C SER A 168 -2.38 -1.44 21.07
N GLY A 169 -2.06 -1.06 22.31
CA GLY A 169 -2.61 0.12 22.96
C GLY A 169 -2.37 1.44 22.22
N SER A 170 -1.30 1.52 21.44
CA SER A 170 -0.89 2.72 20.72
C SER A 170 -0.80 2.56 19.20
N GLN A 171 -1.13 1.36 18.65
CA GLN A 171 -0.83 1.06 17.26
C GLN A 171 -2.02 0.43 16.53
N GLN A 172 -2.29 0.98 15.34
CA GLN A 172 -3.21 0.44 14.36
C GLN A 172 -2.42 -0.03 13.13
N LEU A 173 -2.83 -1.16 12.56
CA LEU A 173 -2.20 -1.74 11.39
C LEU A 173 -3.20 -1.84 10.24
N ALA A 174 -2.75 -1.49 9.03
CA ALA A 174 -3.56 -1.65 7.83
C ALA A 174 -3.61 -3.13 7.43
N VAL A 175 -4.82 -3.64 7.21
CA VAL A 175 -5.10 -5.04 6.84
C VAL A 175 -5.66 -5.20 5.44
N SER A 176 -5.81 -4.10 4.70
CA SER A 176 -6.18 -4.09 3.28
C SER A 176 -5.36 -3.05 2.54
N ASP A 177 -5.20 -3.24 1.24
CA ASP A 177 -4.58 -2.29 0.33
C ASP A 177 -5.54 -2.01 -0.84
N SER A 178 -5.42 -0.82 -1.48
CA SER A 178 -6.26 -0.45 -2.61
C SER A 178 -5.91 -1.29 -3.85
N GLY A 179 -6.92 -1.89 -4.46
CA GLY A 179 -6.75 -2.59 -5.72
C GLY A 179 -6.35 -1.67 -6.87
N ARG A 180 -6.72 -0.39 -6.81
CA ARG A 180 -6.28 0.62 -7.77
C ARG A 180 -4.76 0.72 -7.79
N ASP A 181 -4.11 0.82 -6.63
CA ASP A 181 -2.65 0.98 -6.52
C ASP A 181 -1.88 -0.26 -6.99
N ILE A 182 -2.53 -1.43 -6.94
CA ILE A 182 -1.91 -2.70 -7.33
C ILE A 182 -2.08 -2.95 -8.82
N PHE A 183 -3.31 -2.81 -9.35
CA PHE A 183 -3.69 -3.30 -10.67
C PHE A 183 -4.00 -2.21 -11.70
N MET A 184 -4.29 -0.95 -11.26
CA MET A 184 -4.76 0.14 -12.14
C MET A 184 -3.83 1.35 -12.18
N SER A 185 -2.89 1.44 -11.25
CA SER A 185 -2.00 2.60 -11.11
C SER A 185 -0.54 2.18 -11.05
N ALA A 186 -0.18 1.11 -11.78
CA ALA A 186 1.23 0.81 -11.98
C ALA A 186 1.86 2.06 -12.61
N ASN A 187 2.84 2.65 -11.92
CA ASN A 187 3.59 3.74 -12.54
C ASN A 187 4.24 3.18 -13.80
N ALA A 188 4.22 3.95 -14.88
CA ALA A 188 5.04 3.68 -16.03
C ALA A 188 6.52 3.82 -15.58
N ALA A 189 7.06 2.76 -14.96
CA ALA A 189 8.36 2.79 -14.30
C ALA A 189 9.49 2.96 -15.31
N ALA A 190 9.29 2.49 -16.56
CA ALA A 190 10.25 2.64 -17.62
C ALA A 190 10.28 4.07 -18.19
N GLU A 191 9.16 4.78 -18.17
CA GLU A 191 9.06 6.14 -18.70
C GLU A 191 8.12 6.97 -17.81
N PRO A 192 8.65 7.73 -16.84
CA PRO A 192 7.84 8.59 -15.97
C PRO A 192 7.09 9.68 -16.75
N PHE A 193 7.41 9.83 -18.03
CA PHE A 193 6.80 10.78 -18.97
C PHE A 193 6.36 10.09 -20.24
N ALA A 194 5.14 10.38 -20.66
CA ALA A 194 4.74 10.24 -22.04
C ALA A 194 5.27 11.44 -22.83
N VAL A 195 6.15 11.17 -23.78
CA VAL A 195 6.68 12.17 -24.72
C VAL A 195 6.03 12.00 -26.08
N ALA A 196 5.66 13.10 -26.70
CA ALA A 196 5.08 13.05 -28.05
C ALA A 196 5.52 14.25 -28.89
N ALA A 197 5.77 14.02 -30.17
CA ALA A 197 5.91 15.07 -31.18
C ALA A 197 4.52 15.49 -31.66
N ASP A 198 4.31 16.78 -31.87
CA ASP A 198 3.09 17.25 -32.50
C ASP A 198 3.03 16.71 -33.97
N PRO A 199 1.93 16.13 -34.40
CA PRO A 199 1.79 15.66 -35.78
C PRO A 199 1.97 16.74 -36.84
N LEU A 200 1.87 18.00 -36.47
CA LEU A 200 2.06 19.17 -37.36
C LEU A 200 3.53 19.62 -37.46
N ASN A 201 4.45 18.97 -36.75
CA ASN A 201 5.86 19.26 -36.82
C ASN A 201 6.40 19.06 -38.25
N LYS A 202 7.26 19.97 -38.69
CA LYS A 202 7.82 20.03 -40.05
C LYS A 202 9.30 19.71 -40.11
N GLY A 203 9.98 19.77 -38.97
CA GLY A 203 11.41 19.46 -38.87
C GLY A 203 11.67 17.97 -38.74
N SER A 204 12.94 17.59 -38.69
CA SER A 204 13.40 16.22 -38.44
C SER A 204 13.68 15.96 -36.97
N GLY A 205 13.17 16.84 -36.07
CA GLY A 205 13.33 16.66 -34.62
C GLY A 205 12.62 15.42 -34.13
N ALA A 206 13.32 14.58 -33.34
CA ALA A 206 12.77 13.42 -32.67
C ALA A 206 13.05 13.50 -31.18
N ILE A 207 11.98 13.39 -30.38
CA ILE A 207 12.10 13.40 -28.93
C ILE A 207 12.40 11.99 -28.43
N GLY A 208 13.41 11.85 -27.58
CA GLY A 208 13.76 10.62 -26.88
C GLY A 208 13.06 10.54 -25.53
N ALA A 209 13.19 9.39 -24.86
CA ALA A 209 12.64 9.18 -23.52
C ALA A 209 13.10 10.26 -22.54
N ALA A 210 12.17 10.76 -21.73
CA ALA A 210 12.50 11.69 -20.66
C ALA A 210 12.89 10.90 -19.40
N THR A 211 13.84 11.40 -18.65
CA THR A 211 14.36 10.76 -17.44
C THR A 211 14.22 11.65 -16.22
N ILE A 212 13.87 11.09 -15.06
CA ILE A 212 13.94 11.79 -13.78
C ILE A 212 15.39 11.74 -13.29
N THR A 213 15.97 12.92 -13.07
CA THR A 213 17.33 13.10 -12.53
C THR A 213 17.32 13.27 -11.01
N ASP A 214 16.20 13.75 -10.44
CA ASP A 214 15.98 13.95 -9.01
C ASP A 214 14.49 13.74 -8.66
N ALA A 215 14.19 12.57 -8.10
CA ALA A 215 12.82 12.20 -7.73
C ALA A 215 12.22 13.12 -6.64
N ASN A 216 13.03 13.67 -5.74
CA ASN A 216 12.53 14.55 -4.69
C ASN A 216 12.03 15.89 -5.28
N LYS A 217 12.74 16.43 -6.26
CA LYS A 217 12.32 17.64 -6.96
C LYS A 217 11.11 17.39 -7.84
N TRP A 218 11.08 16.23 -8.52
CA TRP A 218 9.96 15.85 -9.37
C TRP A 218 8.67 15.67 -8.58
N ASN A 219 8.71 15.09 -7.39
CA ASN A 219 7.55 14.77 -6.58
C ASN A 219 7.05 15.90 -5.68
N VAL A 220 7.55 17.15 -5.85
CA VAL A 220 7.04 18.30 -5.10
C VAL A 220 5.56 18.51 -5.44
N ALA A 221 4.70 18.56 -4.41
CA ALA A 221 3.28 18.80 -4.58
C ALA A 221 2.99 20.19 -5.18
N GLY A 222 2.05 20.27 -6.10
CA GLY A 222 1.65 21.53 -6.75
C GLY A 222 2.48 21.87 -7.99
N ASN A 223 3.47 21.10 -8.37
CA ASN A 223 4.13 21.24 -9.67
C ASN A 223 3.21 20.72 -10.76
N ASP A 224 2.84 21.60 -11.68
CA ASP A 224 2.25 21.16 -12.93
C ASP A 224 3.32 20.48 -13.78
N LYS A 225 3.04 19.24 -14.18
CA LYS A 225 4.01 18.36 -14.83
C LYS A 225 3.76 18.22 -16.33
N ASN A 226 2.88 19.06 -16.89
CA ASN A 226 2.59 19.08 -18.30
C ASN A 226 3.44 20.18 -18.97
N PHE A 227 4.39 19.77 -19.77
CA PHE A 227 5.30 20.70 -20.46
C PHE A 227 5.20 20.55 -21.97
N SER A 228 5.41 21.66 -22.66
CA SER A 228 5.58 21.72 -24.10
C SER A 228 6.91 22.38 -24.43
N ILE A 229 7.75 21.72 -25.19
CA ILE A 229 9.00 22.30 -25.71
C ILE A 229 8.72 22.83 -27.11
N LYS A 230 8.80 24.15 -27.28
CA LYS A 230 8.53 24.87 -28.54
C LYS A 230 9.82 25.33 -29.16
N PHE A 231 9.94 25.22 -30.47
CA PHE A 231 11.14 25.61 -31.21
C PHE A 231 10.92 26.80 -32.11
N ALA A 232 11.94 27.65 -32.21
CA ALA A 232 12.03 28.72 -33.18
C ALA A 232 13.38 28.64 -33.92
N TYR A 233 13.34 28.86 -35.22
CA TYR A 233 14.51 28.86 -36.10
C TYR A 233 14.72 30.24 -36.63
N ASP A 234 15.85 30.87 -36.24
CA ASP A 234 16.27 32.17 -36.70
C ASP A 234 17.33 32.03 -37.79
N ASN A 235 16.95 32.25 -39.03
CA ASN A 235 17.84 32.23 -40.19
C ASN A 235 18.54 33.58 -40.47
N SER A 236 18.21 34.62 -39.72
CA SER A 236 18.91 35.92 -39.80
C SER A 236 20.22 35.94 -39.02
N ALA A 237 20.43 34.98 -38.14
CA ALA A 237 21.71 34.77 -37.43
C ALA A 237 22.73 34.12 -38.36
N ALA A 238 24.01 34.43 -38.14
CA ALA A 238 25.12 33.81 -38.86
C ALA A 238 26.11 33.20 -37.86
N PRO A 239 26.12 31.83 -37.66
CA PRO A 239 25.30 30.84 -38.32
C PRO A 239 23.81 30.88 -37.90
N PRO A 240 22.89 30.31 -38.69
CA PRO A 240 21.50 30.17 -38.31
C PRO A 240 21.33 29.46 -36.93
N LEU A 241 20.38 29.94 -36.13
CA LEU A 241 20.26 29.56 -34.73
C LEU A 241 18.88 28.93 -34.45
N THR A 242 18.87 27.75 -33.91
CA THR A 242 17.65 27.12 -33.33
C THR A 242 17.60 27.43 -31.86
N THR A 243 16.45 27.91 -31.41
CA THR A 243 16.19 28.25 -29.99
C THR A 243 14.93 27.54 -29.51
N TYR A 244 14.78 27.35 -28.20
CA TYR A 244 13.61 26.68 -27.62
C TYR A 244 13.12 27.36 -26.35
N ASP A 245 11.86 27.13 -26.01
CA ASP A 245 11.24 27.46 -24.74
C ASP A 245 10.55 26.22 -24.17
N ILE A 246 10.52 26.12 -22.85
CA ILE A 246 9.76 25.10 -22.11
C ILE A 246 8.54 25.81 -21.53
N VAL A 247 7.35 25.39 -21.90
CA VAL A 247 6.09 26.05 -21.56
C VAL A 247 5.22 25.09 -20.77
N ASP A 248 4.66 25.56 -19.67
CA ASP A 248 3.67 24.81 -18.88
C ASP A 248 2.27 24.81 -19.57
N ASP A 249 1.28 24.17 -18.95
CA ASP A 249 -0.09 24.11 -19.45
C ASP A 249 -0.83 25.46 -19.36
N GLN A 250 -0.34 26.42 -18.58
CA GLN A 250 -0.87 27.78 -18.48
C GLN A 250 -0.25 28.71 -19.52
N GLY A 251 0.67 28.22 -20.33
CA GLY A 251 1.35 29.01 -21.34
C GLY A 251 2.51 29.86 -20.80
N MET A 252 2.96 29.58 -19.56
CA MET A 252 4.10 30.28 -18.98
C MET A 252 5.40 29.58 -19.32
N SER A 253 6.43 30.36 -19.64
CA SER A 253 7.78 29.83 -19.84
C SER A 253 8.38 29.40 -18.53
N VAL A 254 8.74 28.14 -18.41
CA VAL A 254 9.51 27.60 -17.29
C VAL A 254 10.89 28.25 -17.22
N LEU A 255 11.48 28.63 -18.37
CA LEU A 255 12.82 29.18 -18.44
C LEU A 255 12.89 30.62 -17.87
N THR A 256 11.84 31.39 -18.09
CA THR A 256 11.83 32.85 -17.73
C THR A 256 10.84 33.23 -16.63
N GLY A 257 9.84 32.37 -16.36
CA GLY A 257 8.74 32.67 -15.45
C GLY A 257 7.73 33.70 -16.00
N ALA A 258 7.80 34.04 -17.28
CA ALA A 258 6.90 34.96 -17.95
C ALA A 258 6.02 34.21 -18.99
N ALA A 259 4.94 34.84 -19.48
CA ALA A 259 4.16 34.25 -20.56
C ALA A 259 5.07 33.96 -21.77
N SER A 260 5.02 32.71 -22.26
CA SER A 260 5.82 32.32 -23.42
C SER A 260 5.33 33.06 -24.66
N ALA A 261 6.24 33.65 -25.42
CA ALA A 261 5.90 34.29 -26.66
C ALA A 261 5.39 33.21 -27.66
N LEU A 262 4.25 33.47 -28.28
CA LEU A 262 3.73 32.59 -29.34
C LEU A 262 4.60 32.80 -30.60
N ALA A 263 5.37 31.81 -30.98
CA ALA A 263 5.84 31.73 -32.35
C ALA A 263 4.61 31.60 -33.24
N ALA A 264 4.27 32.65 -33.99
CA ALA A 264 3.13 32.62 -34.88
C ALA A 264 3.35 31.53 -35.94
N THR A 265 2.38 30.67 -36.09
CA THR A 265 2.37 29.60 -37.05
C THR A 265 2.44 30.17 -38.50
N GLY A 266 3.51 29.83 -39.21
CA GLY A 266 3.52 29.91 -40.69
C GLY A 266 4.25 31.08 -41.35
N GLY A 267 5.15 31.77 -40.74
CA GLY A 267 5.97 32.80 -41.38
C GLY A 267 7.49 32.59 -41.18
N ALA A 268 8.32 33.02 -42.14
CA ALA A 268 9.75 33.14 -41.92
C ALA A 268 10.00 34.22 -40.85
N TYR A 269 10.29 33.83 -39.61
CA TYR A 269 10.57 34.78 -38.53
C TYR A 269 12.02 35.16 -38.58
N THR A 270 12.28 36.35 -39.10
CA THR A 270 13.57 37.03 -38.95
C THR A 270 13.63 37.68 -37.56
N GLY A 271 14.52 37.20 -36.70
CA GLY A 271 14.83 37.81 -35.43
C GLY A 271 14.08 37.38 -34.17
N PHE A 272 13.11 36.43 -34.28
CA PHE A 272 12.48 35.88 -33.08
C PHE A 272 13.34 34.78 -32.48
N ARG A 273 13.56 34.79 -31.15
CA ARG A 273 14.33 33.80 -30.41
C ARG A 273 13.66 33.46 -29.12
N TYR A 274 13.64 32.18 -28.83
CA TYR A 274 13.32 31.70 -27.50
C TYR A 274 14.51 31.85 -26.53
N PRO A 275 14.27 31.75 -25.19
CA PRO A 275 15.29 32.03 -24.17
C PRO A 275 16.52 31.12 -24.23
N ALA A 276 16.39 29.89 -24.69
CA ALA A 276 17.49 28.93 -24.70
C ALA A 276 17.88 28.50 -26.12
N THR A 277 19.19 28.28 -26.33
CA THR A 277 19.75 27.79 -27.59
C THR A 277 19.70 26.29 -27.64
N TYR A 278 19.26 25.74 -28.75
CA TYR A 278 19.18 24.29 -29.00
C TYR A 278 20.46 23.78 -29.67
N ALA A 279 20.95 22.64 -29.19
CA ALA A 279 21.97 21.83 -29.86
C ALA A 279 21.44 20.41 -30.07
N PRO A 280 21.49 19.85 -31.29
CA PRO A 280 21.00 18.51 -31.58
C PRO A 280 21.61 17.44 -30.68
N GLY A 281 20.75 16.62 -30.01
CA GLY A 281 21.20 15.55 -29.11
C GLY A 281 21.67 16.01 -27.75
N ALA A 282 21.72 17.31 -27.47
CA ALA A 282 21.99 17.82 -26.14
C ALA A 282 20.80 17.58 -25.21
N ALA A 283 21.08 17.28 -23.93
CA ALA A 283 20.04 17.11 -22.95
C ALA A 283 19.43 18.48 -22.59
N ILE A 284 18.11 18.52 -22.57
CA ILE A 284 17.31 19.67 -22.13
C ILE A 284 16.84 19.38 -20.70
N ASP A 285 17.39 20.11 -19.71
CA ASP A 285 16.94 20.01 -18.34
C ASP A 285 15.66 20.84 -18.15
N LEU A 286 14.66 20.26 -17.48
CA LEU A 286 13.43 20.98 -17.11
C LEU A 286 13.71 21.83 -15.88
N LYS A 287 14.33 22.99 -16.09
CA LYS A 287 14.67 23.94 -15.03
C LYS A 287 14.58 25.38 -15.53
N SER A 288 14.32 26.32 -14.63
CA SER A 288 14.32 27.72 -14.96
C SER A 288 15.73 28.28 -15.07
N LEU A 289 15.87 29.36 -15.87
CA LEU A 289 17.10 30.13 -15.95
C LEU A 289 17.23 31.14 -14.76
N ALA A 290 16.12 31.59 -14.20
CA ALA A 290 16.01 32.38 -12.97
C ALA A 290 14.53 32.55 -12.53
N PRO A 291 14.18 32.48 -11.24
CA PRO A 291 14.90 31.92 -10.12
C PRO A 291 14.81 30.38 -10.12
N ASN A 292 15.80 29.72 -9.57
CA ASN A 292 16.08 28.27 -9.56
C ASN A 292 14.91 27.33 -9.33
N ILE A 293 13.98 27.22 -10.29
CA ILE A 293 13.02 26.13 -10.33
C ILE A 293 13.67 25.01 -11.14
N ASP A 294 13.87 23.87 -10.50
CA ASP A 294 14.42 22.67 -11.10
C ASP A 294 13.45 21.52 -10.83
N PHE A 295 12.82 21.02 -11.87
CA PHE A 295 11.86 19.91 -11.76
C PHE A 295 12.54 18.55 -11.63
N GLY A 296 13.87 18.47 -11.69
CA GLY A 296 14.60 17.20 -11.57
C GLY A 296 14.32 16.23 -12.70
N ALA A 297 14.08 16.74 -13.91
CA ALA A 297 13.79 15.92 -15.08
C ALA A 297 14.56 16.44 -16.31
N ARG A 298 14.80 15.55 -17.25
CA ARG A 298 15.60 15.79 -18.45
C ARG A 298 15.02 15.05 -19.65
N VAL A 299 15.10 15.68 -20.82
CA VAL A 299 14.74 15.06 -22.10
C VAL A 299 15.84 15.34 -23.13
N THR A 300 15.97 14.45 -24.11
CA THR A 300 16.87 14.65 -25.26
C THR A 300 16.06 14.72 -26.52
N ILE A 301 16.31 15.75 -27.34
CA ILE A 301 15.75 15.88 -28.67
C ILE A 301 16.90 15.78 -29.67
N THR A 302 16.74 14.93 -30.67
CA THR A 302 17.72 14.74 -31.75
C THR A 302 17.20 15.34 -33.04
N GLY A 303 18.06 15.45 -34.07
CA GLY A 303 17.67 16.04 -35.35
C GLY A 303 17.58 17.57 -35.33
N SER A 304 16.87 18.11 -36.28
CA SER A 304 16.75 19.56 -36.52
C SER A 304 15.26 19.95 -36.51
N PRO A 305 14.73 20.40 -35.35
CA PRO A 305 13.39 20.95 -35.26
C PRO A 305 13.24 22.20 -36.16
N ALA A 306 12.09 22.31 -36.81
CA ALA A 306 11.74 23.49 -37.60
C ALA A 306 11.07 24.57 -36.74
N ASN A 307 10.87 25.74 -37.35
CA ASN A 307 10.16 26.83 -36.67
C ASN A 307 8.70 26.46 -36.38
N GLY A 308 8.29 26.56 -35.13
CA GLY A 308 6.97 26.20 -34.63
C GLY A 308 6.79 24.73 -34.24
N ASP A 309 7.81 23.90 -34.41
CA ASP A 309 7.75 22.51 -33.92
C ASP A 309 7.57 22.48 -32.41
N THR A 310 6.73 21.54 -31.97
CA THR A 310 6.38 21.38 -30.56
C THR A 310 6.49 19.92 -30.13
N PHE A 311 7.06 19.71 -28.96
CA PHE A 311 7.14 18.40 -28.33
C PHE A 311 6.51 18.49 -26.95
N THR A 312 5.65 17.53 -26.60
CA THR A 312 4.95 17.50 -25.32
C THR A 312 5.56 16.48 -24.39
N LEU A 313 5.66 16.85 -23.11
CA LEU A 313 6.00 15.96 -21.99
C LEU A 313 4.84 16.02 -21.01
N LYS A 314 4.27 14.87 -20.70
CA LYS A 314 3.21 14.73 -19.70
C LYS A 314 3.58 13.62 -18.76
N PRO A 315 3.12 13.63 -17.49
CA PRO A 315 3.23 12.45 -16.66
C PRO A 315 2.61 11.26 -17.40
N SER A 316 3.29 10.13 -17.37
CA SER A 316 2.72 8.91 -17.95
C SER A 316 1.40 8.61 -17.23
N ALA A 317 0.38 8.28 -18.01
CA ALA A 317 -0.89 7.86 -17.44
C ALA A 317 -0.67 6.59 -16.58
N PRO A 318 -1.41 6.44 -15.46
CA PRO A 318 -1.39 5.20 -14.71
C PRO A 318 -1.68 4.02 -15.62
N ILE A 319 -0.87 2.97 -15.54
CA ILE A 319 -1.00 1.80 -16.39
C ILE A 319 -1.86 0.78 -15.67
N SER A 320 -2.90 0.31 -16.36
CA SER A 320 -3.72 -0.81 -15.88
C SER A 320 -3.15 -2.13 -16.39
N ALA A 321 -2.94 -3.08 -15.46
CA ALA A 321 -2.59 -4.46 -15.82
C ALA A 321 -3.64 -5.09 -16.75
N PHE A 322 -4.92 -4.82 -16.50
CA PHE A 322 -6.02 -5.30 -17.31
C PHE A 322 -5.98 -4.70 -18.73
N GLN A 323 -5.76 -3.39 -18.84
CA GLN A 323 -5.65 -2.74 -20.14
C GLN A 323 -4.47 -3.28 -20.94
N THR A 324 -3.33 -3.51 -20.29
CA THR A 324 -2.14 -4.09 -20.92
C THR A 324 -2.43 -5.47 -21.52
N ILE A 325 -3.15 -6.34 -20.78
CA ILE A 325 -3.53 -7.67 -21.31
C ILE A 325 -4.55 -7.53 -22.42
N ALA A 326 -5.54 -6.63 -22.31
CA ALA A 326 -6.55 -6.39 -23.34
C ALA A 326 -5.89 -5.87 -24.63
N ASP A 327 -4.95 -4.95 -24.56
CA ASP A 327 -4.21 -4.43 -25.70
C ASP A 327 -3.40 -5.53 -26.41
N LEU A 328 -2.79 -6.46 -25.65
CA LEU A 328 -2.12 -7.64 -26.21
C LEU A 328 -3.10 -8.57 -26.94
N VAL A 329 -4.28 -8.80 -26.37
CA VAL A 329 -5.33 -9.61 -27.01
C VAL A 329 -5.75 -8.99 -28.34
N HIS A 330 -6.09 -7.70 -28.34
CA HIS A 330 -6.51 -6.98 -29.55
C HIS A 330 -5.41 -6.92 -30.61
N ALA A 331 -4.14 -6.73 -30.18
CA ALA A 331 -3.00 -6.76 -31.09
C ALA A 331 -2.79 -8.16 -31.72
N ALA A 332 -2.97 -9.23 -30.94
CA ALA A 332 -2.87 -10.61 -31.42
C ALA A 332 -3.97 -10.96 -32.42
N GLU A 333 -5.21 -10.49 -32.20
CA GLU A 333 -6.36 -10.68 -33.07
C GLU A 333 -6.33 -9.79 -34.31
N GLY A 334 -5.39 -8.79 -34.33
CA GLY A 334 -5.28 -7.84 -35.44
C GLY A 334 -6.36 -6.75 -35.43
N THR A 335 -7.07 -6.57 -34.33
CA THR A 335 -8.08 -5.53 -34.12
C THR A 335 -7.50 -4.27 -33.48
N GLY A 336 -6.28 -4.35 -32.89
CA GLY A 336 -5.52 -3.22 -32.36
C GLY A 336 -4.92 -2.39 -33.50
N GLY A 337 -5.01 -1.06 -33.44
CA GLY A 337 -4.31 -0.18 -34.37
C GLY A 337 -2.79 -0.19 -34.10
N GLY A 338 -1.96 -0.06 -35.14
CA GLY A 338 -0.50 0.00 -34.97
C GLY A 338 0.22 -1.32 -35.26
N ALA A 339 1.56 -1.33 -35.11
CA ALA A 339 2.35 -2.53 -35.35
C ALA A 339 2.34 -3.45 -34.11
N LEU A 340 2.19 -4.76 -34.35
CA LEU A 340 2.21 -5.76 -33.25
C LEU A 340 3.46 -5.66 -32.37
N ALA A 341 4.62 -5.37 -32.99
CA ALA A 341 5.87 -5.24 -32.25
C ALA A 341 5.86 -4.09 -31.23
N ASP A 342 5.19 -2.98 -31.57
CA ASP A 342 5.05 -1.82 -30.68
C ASP A 342 4.17 -2.15 -29.47
N HIS A 343 3.03 -2.84 -29.73
CA HIS A 343 2.15 -3.32 -28.66
C HIS A 343 2.85 -4.29 -27.71
N VAL A 344 3.62 -5.24 -28.26
CA VAL A 344 4.38 -6.21 -27.45
C VAL A 344 5.45 -5.49 -26.62
N THR A 345 6.18 -4.54 -27.20
CA THR A 345 7.22 -3.78 -26.50
C THR A 345 6.62 -2.95 -25.37
N ALA A 346 5.54 -2.21 -25.63
CA ALA A 346 4.83 -1.44 -24.62
C ALA A 346 4.26 -2.34 -23.51
N ALA A 347 3.65 -3.47 -23.90
CA ALA A 347 3.09 -4.39 -22.93
C ALA A 347 4.15 -5.03 -22.02
N LEU A 348 5.32 -5.38 -22.53
CA LEU A 348 6.42 -5.90 -21.70
C LEU A 348 6.86 -4.88 -20.66
N ALA A 349 7.04 -3.61 -21.04
CA ALA A 349 7.35 -2.54 -20.11
C ALA A 349 6.26 -2.33 -19.05
N ASN A 350 4.98 -2.35 -19.47
CA ASN A 350 3.83 -2.21 -18.58
C ASN A 350 3.69 -3.39 -17.62
N LEU A 351 3.95 -4.61 -18.06
CA LEU A 351 3.96 -5.81 -17.21
C LEU A 351 5.08 -5.76 -16.18
N ASP A 352 6.28 -5.28 -16.55
CA ASP A 352 7.38 -5.08 -15.61
C ASP A 352 7.00 -4.07 -14.53
N SER A 353 6.35 -2.96 -14.89
CA SER A 353 5.85 -1.95 -13.95
C SER A 353 4.74 -2.49 -13.04
N THR A 354 3.84 -3.32 -13.58
CA THR A 354 2.81 -4.01 -12.80
C THR A 354 3.46 -4.98 -11.80
N GLN A 355 4.46 -5.73 -12.24
CA GLN A 355 5.22 -6.64 -11.39
C GLN A 355 5.89 -5.89 -10.23
N GLU A 356 6.51 -4.74 -10.49
CA GLU A 356 7.09 -3.89 -9.43
C GLU A 356 6.04 -3.41 -8.43
N SER A 357 4.85 -3.01 -8.89
CA SER A 357 3.76 -2.59 -7.99
C SER A 357 3.31 -3.73 -7.09
N ILE A 358 3.13 -4.94 -7.63
CA ILE A 358 2.79 -6.15 -6.88
C ILE A 358 3.88 -6.46 -5.84
N LEU A 359 5.16 -6.43 -6.23
CA LEU A 359 6.28 -6.70 -5.33
C LEU A 359 6.41 -5.67 -4.22
N ARG A 360 6.19 -4.39 -4.51
CA ARG A 360 6.20 -3.31 -3.52
C ARG A 360 5.11 -3.50 -2.47
N VAL A 361 3.88 -3.81 -2.89
CA VAL A 361 2.78 -4.08 -1.95
C VAL A 361 3.02 -5.37 -1.17
N SER A 362 3.52 -6.43 -1.81
CA SER A 362 3.89 -7.69 -1.15
C SER A 362 4.96 -7.47 -0.08
N SER A 363 5.97 -6.64 -0.36
CA SER A 363 7.00 -6.26 0.62
C SER A 363 6.41 -5.52 1.82
N THR A 364 5.47 -4.61 1.58
CA THR A 364 4.76 -3.89 2.65
C THR A 364 3.95 -4.85 3.52
N ILE A 365 3.23 -5.80 2.91
CA ILE A 365 2.49 -6.84 3.62
C ILE A 365 3.45 -7.71 4.44
N GLY A 366 4.60 -8.10 3.86
CA GLY A 366 5.64 -8.86 4.55
C GLY A 366 6.17 -8.14 5.79
N ALA A 367 6.41 -6.84 5.69
CA ALA A 367 6.81 -6.03 6.84
C ALA A 367 5.73 -5.99 7.94
N ARG A 368 4.45 -5.81 7.56
CA ARG A 368 3.31 -5.85 8.49
C ARG A 368 3.16 -7.21 9.17
N LEU A 369 3.35 -8.31 8.44
CA LEU A 369 3.32 -9.67 9.01
C LEU A 369 4.45 -9.90 10.02
N SER A 370 5.66 -9.42 9.73
CA SER A 370 6.80 -9.48 10.66
C SER A 370 6.54 -8.67 11.93
N GLU A 371 5.92 -7.51 11.79
CA GLU A 371 5.51 -6.67 12.91
C GLU A 371 4.46 -7.36 13.80
N LEU A 372 3.43 -7.97 13.19
CA LEU A 372 2.42 -8.76 13.91
C LEU A 372 3.04 -9.93 14.67
N GLN A 373 4.04 -10.59 14.11
CA GLN A 373 4.74 -11.68 14.79
C GLN A 373 5.48 -11.17 16.02
N SER A 374 6.12 -10.01 15.94
CA SER A 374 6.81 -9.37 17.06
C SER A 374 5.83 -8.95 18.16
N LEU A 375 4.70 -8.32 17.78
CA LEU A 375 3.65 -7.92 18.71
C LEU A 375 2.98 -9.14 19.37
N GLY A 376 2.76 -10.22 18.63
CA GLY A 376 2.21 -11.47 19.17
C GLY A 376 3.12 -12.10 20.21
N SER A 377 4.44 -12.09 19.97
CA SER A 377 5.42 -12.57 20.96
C SER A 377 5.41 -11.73 22.23
N LEU A 378 5.36 -10.41 22.10
CA LEU A 378 5.26 -9.46 23.22
C LEU A 378 3.95 -9.65 23.99
N GLY A 379 2.82 -9.76 23.29
CA GLY A 379 1.49 -10.00 23.87
C GLY A 379 1.44 -11.31 24.64
N GLY A 380 2.09 -12.36 24.14
CA GLY A 380 2.25 -13.64 24.83
C GLY A 380 3.03 -13.51 26.14
N GLN A 381 4.15 -12.80 26.12
CA GLN A 381 4.94 -12.54 27.34
C GLN A 381 4.16 -11.71 28.36
N MET A 382 3.46 -10.67 27.92
CA MET A 382 2.61 -9.85 28.79
C MET A 382 1.50 -10.70 29.43
N ASN A 383 0.87 -11.61 28.68
CA ASN A 383 -0.16 -12.49 29.22
C ASN A 383 0.38 -13.43 30.31
N LEU A 384 1.60 -13.95 30.15
CA LEU A 384 2.27 -14.73 31.19
C LEU A 384 2.55 -13.89 32.44
N ASN A 385 3.03 -12.66 32.26
CA ASN A 385 3.27 -11.74 33.37
C ASN A 385 1.98 -11.37 34.12
N TYR A 386 0.88 -11.14 33.41
CA TYR A 386 -0.42 -10.86 34.02
C TYR A 386 -0.93 -12.07 34.82
N LYS A 387 -0.81 -13.29 34.26
CA LYS A 387 -1.18 -14.53 34.97
C LYS A 387 -0.37 -14.73 36.24
N ASP A 388 0.95 -14.56 36.16
CA ASP A 388 1.83 -14.66 37.32
C ASP A 388 1.51 -13.61 38.41
N THR A 389 1.22 -12.37 37.98
CA THR A 389 0.82 -11.30 38.93
C THR A 389 -0.53 -11.60 39.55
N LEU A 390 -1.52 -12.06 38.78
CA LEU A 390 -2.83 -12.46 39.31
C LEU A 390 -2.70 -13.63 40.28
N SER A 391 -1.86 -14.62 39.96
CA SER A 391 -1.57 -15.76 40.84
C SER A 391 -1.00 -15.30 42.18
N ARG A 392 0.00 -14.42 42.16
CA ARG A 392 0.56 -13.85 43.38
C ARG A 392 -0.44 -13.03 44.23
N LEU A 393 -1.37 -12.35 43.58
CA LEU A 393 -2.37 -11.55 44.26
C LEU A 393 -3.52 -12.38 44.83
N GLN A 394 -4.01 -13.34 44.08
CA GLN A 394 -5.29 -14.03 44.31
C GLN A 394 -5.18 -15.46 44.77
N ASP A 395 -4.12 -16.20 44.37
CA ASP A 395 -4.04 -17.64 44.62
C ASP A 395 -3.71 -17.93 46.09
N VAL A 396 -4.27 -19.04 46.59
CA VAL A 396 -4.03 -19.51 47.92
C VAL A 396 -2.70 -20.28 48.00
N ASP A 397 -1.93 -20.02 49.02
CA ASP A 397 -0.82 -20.94 49.41
C ASP A 397 -1.43 -22.21 50.02
N TYR A 398 -1.53 -23.25 49.21
CA TYR A 398 -2.15 -24.53 49.62
C TYR A 398 -1.42 -25.16 50.82
N ALA A 399 -0.09 -25.06 50.93
CA ALA A 399 0.65 -25.64 52.03
C ALA A 399 0.27 -24.97 53.35
N LYS A 400 0.22 -23.64 53.34
CA LYS A 400 -0.22 -22.83 54.49
C LYS A 400 -1.70 -23.07 54.80
N ALA A 401 -2.58 -22.99 53.77
CA ALA A 401 -4.02 -23.11 53.97
C ALA A 401 -4.44 -24.47 54.53
N ILE A 402 -3.81 -25.59 54.07
CA ILE A 402 -4.07 -26.93 54.60
C ILE A 402 -3.56 -27.04 56.05
N THR A 403 -2.41 -26.43 56.36
CA THR A 403 -1.89 -26.40 57.74
C THR A 403 -2.84 -25.64 58.65
N ASP A 404 -3.28 -24.45 58.25
CA ASP A 404 -4.24 -23.62 59.01
C ASP A 404 -5.60 -24.32 59.15
N LEU A 405 -6.05 -25.05 58.10
CA LEU A 405 -7.26 -25.88 58.15
C LEU A 405 -7.20 -26.95 59.21
N ASN A 406 -6.13 -27.76 59.19
CA ASN A 406 -5.91 -28.81 60.16
C ASN A 406 -5.82 -28.27 61.59
N GLN A 407 -5.11 -27.15 61.78
CA GLN A 407 -4.94 -26.54 63.08
C GLN A 407 -6.26 -25.95 63.64
N ASN A 408 -7.12 -25.37 62.75
CA ASN A 408 -8.40 -24.87 63.16
C ASN A 408 -9.40 -26.02 63.46
N GLN A 409 -9.32 -27.17 62.76
CA GLN A 409 -10.11 -28.35 63.05
C GLN A 409 -9.76 -28.98 64.40
N LEU A 410 -8.46 -28.93 64.79
CA LEU A 410 -8.02 -29.43 66.11
C LEU A 410 -8.37 -28.51 67.28
N ASN A 411 -8.65 -27.23 67.01
CA ASN A 411 -8.92 -26.19 68.01
C ASN A 411 -10.42 -25.87 68.17
N LEU A 412 -11.32 -26.56 67.50
CA LEU A 412 -12.77 -26.58 67.63
C LEU A 412 -13.24 -27.72 68.50
#